data_6500178c578f58137b69faa918ee995d
#
_entry.id   6500178c578f58137b69faa918ee995d
#
_cell.length_a   1.000
_cell.length_b   1.000
_cell.length_c   1.000
_cell.angle_alpha   90.00
_cell.angle_beta   90.00
_cell.angle_gamma   90.00
#
_symmetry.space_group_name_H-M   'P 1'
#
loop_
_entity.id
_entity.type
_entity.pdbx_description
1 polymer ?
#
loop_
_entity_poly.entity_id
_entity_poly.type
_entity_poly.pdbx_seq_one_letter_code
_entity_poly.pdbx_strand_id
1 'polypeptide(L)'
;MADYRKSSVHCHSTLCDGKNTLQEMAGAACAQGVTTLGFSGHSYTTPDREYCMTPGRTAQYRATIAKLKNEYRGKVDILCGIEWDLLSEGMPKGFDYWIGSAHHLYGKNTGKYYEIDFRPEDLRDCIDNDFDGDPLAAVEAYFAEVEKIAAKKPDILGHIDLIKKLNADGSFFDEESPRYKAAALKALHAARENDCILEVNTGGVYRGSRKDFYPGAWLLGEWNKLG
;
A
#
# COMPACT_ATOMS: atom_id res chain seq x y z
N MET A 1 -28.75 12.02 -10.81
CA MET A 1 -27.44 12.27 -10.26
C MET A 1 -26.80 10.93 -9.96
N ALA A 2 -25.58 10.68 -10.42
CA ALA A 2 -24.88 9.45 -10.08
C ALA A 2 -24.69 9.41 -8.55
N ASP A 3 -25.15 8.33 -7.92
CA ASP A 3 -24.97 8.10 -6.49
C ASP A 3 -23.52 7.72 -6.27
N TYR A 4 -22.68 8.71 -5.99
CA TYR A 4 -21.28 8.47 -5.67
C TYR A 4 -21.19 7.87 -4.27
N ARG A 5 -21.06 6.54 -4.22
CA ARG A 5 -20.80 5.85 -2.96
C ARG A 5 -19.44 6.30 -2.43
N LYS A 6 -19.42 6.93 -1.26
CA LYS A 6 -18.20 7.26 -0.56
C LYS A 6 -17.65 5.98 0.08
N SER A 7 -16.51 5.50 -0.40
CA SER A 7 -15.84 4.33 0.15
C SER A 7 -14.37 4.60 0.41
N SER A 8 -13.82 3.95 1.43
CA SER A 8 -12.39 3.88 1.69
C SER A 8 -12.08 2.49 2.22
N VAL A 9 -11.11 1.82 1.60
CA VAL A 9 -10.75 0.43 1.95
C VAL A 9 -9.26 0.28 2.34
N HIS A 10 -8.52 1.41 2.39
CA HIS A 10 -7.13 1.42 2.82
C HIS A 10 -6.97 2.38 4.00
N CYS A 11 -7.23 1.86 5.21
CA CYS A 11 -7.24 2.64 6.44
C CYS A 11 -6.49 1.95 7.56
N HIS A 12 -5.63 2.71 8.24
CA HIS A 12 -4.81 2.27 9.36
C HIS A 12 -5.33 2.78 10.70
N SER A 13 -5.10 2.06 11.77
CA SER A 13 -5.54 2.42 13.12
C SER A 13 -4.38 2.40 14.12
N THR A 14 -4.63 2.81 15.35
CA THR A 14 -3.65 2.74 16.46
C THR A 14 -3.19 1.32 16.80
N LEU A 15 -3.75 0.29 16.18
CA LEU A 15 -3.26 -1.08 16.32
C LEU A 15 -2.04 -1.38 15.43
N CYS A 16 -1.79 -0.52 14.41
CA CYS A 16 -0.55 -0.47 13.63
C CYS A 16 0.04 0.94 13.71
N ASP A 17 0.18 1.66 12.63
CA ASP A 17 0.80 2.99 12.52
C ASP A 17 -0.20 4.14 12.36
N GLY A 18 -1.50 3.86 12.36
CA GLY A 18 -2.55 4.86 12.26
C GLY A 18 -2.71 5.71 13.53
N LYS A 19 -3.31 6.89 13.39
CA LYS A 19 -3.46 7.87 14.49
C LYS A 19 -4.75 7.71 15.28
N ASN A 20 -5.78 7.11 14.71
CA ASN A 20 -7.10 6.98 15.31
C ASN A 20 -7.45 5.52 15.60
N THR A 21 -8.31 5.31 16.57
CA THR A 21 -8.86 3.99 16.88
C THR A 21 -9.86 3.55 15.80
N LEU A 22 -10.10 2.25 15.71
CA LEU A 22 -11.12 1.70 14.80
C LEU A 22 -12.51 2.30 15.09
N GLN A 23 -12.84 2.55 16.36
CA GLN A 23 -14.10 3.13 16.79
C GLN A 23 -14.26 4.58 16.35
N GLU A 24 -13.24 5.42 16.55
CA GLU A 24 -13.24 6.82 16.10
C GLU A 24 -13.41 6.92 14.60
N MET A 25 -12.70 6.07 13.84
CA MET A 25 -12.78 6.05 12.38
C MET A 25 -14.17 5.60 11.90
N ALA A 26 -14.76 4.56 12.50
CA ALA A 26 -16.10 4.11 12.15
C ALA A 26 -17.17 5.17 12.47
N GLY A 27 -17.05 5.86 13.62
CA GLY A 27 -17.91 6.97 13.99
C GLY A 27 -17.82 8.14 13.01
N ALA A 28 -16.59 8.54 12.65
CA ALA A 28 -16.34 9.61 11.69
C ALA A 28 -16.88 9.26 10.29
N ALA A 29 -16.67 8.03 9.83
CA ALA A 29 -17.17 7.53 8.55
C ALA A 29 -18.71 7.61 8.50
N CYS A 30 -19.38 7.14 9.54
CA CYS A 30 -20.84 7.23 9.66
C CYS A 30 -21.34 8.68 9.63
N ALA A 31 -20.70 9.56 10.39
CA ALA A 31 -21.06 10.98 10.45
C ALA A 31 -20.88 11.72 9.11
N GLN A 32 -19.92 11.28 8.28
CA GLN A 32 -19.64 11.86 6.97
C GLN A 32 -20.42 11.20 5.82
N GLY A 33 -21.29 10.24 6.11
CA GLY A 33 -22.09 9.53 5.12
C GLY A 33 -21.22 8.63 4.21
N VAL A 34 -20.13 8.07 4.75
CA VAL A 34 -19.37 7.01 4.09
C VAL A 34 -20.22 5.75 4.05
N THR A 35 -20.33 5.11 2.90
CA THR A 35 -21.15 3.91 2.73
C THR A 35 -20.37 2.63 3.02
N THR A 36 -19.07 2.61 2.69
CA THR A 36 -18.21 1.44 2.91
C THR A 36 -16.88 1.88 3.52
N LEU A 37 -16.54 1.34 4.69
CA LEU A 37 -15.26 1.56 5.36
C LEU A 37 -14.55 0.22 5.53
N GLY A 38 -13.44 0.04 4.84
CA GLY A 38 -12.53 -1.09 5.02
C GLY A 38 -11.32 -0.69 5.86
N PHE A 39 -11.03 -1.47 6.88
CA PHE A 39 -9.78 -1.36 7.61
C PHE A 39 -8.75 -2.30 7.00
N SER A 40 -7.49 -1.88 6.90
CA SER A 40 -6.41 -2.64 6.28
C SER A 40 -5.08 -2.43 7.01
N GLY A 41 -5.07 -2.57 8.34
CA GLY A 41 -3.83 -2.42 9.10
C GLY A 41 -2.72 -3.34 8.60
N HIS A 42 -1.45 -2.93 8.79
CA HIS A 42 -0.28 -3.69 8.35
C HIS A 42 -0.23 -5.08 8.99
N SER A 43 -0.03 -6.10 8.17
CA SER A 43 0.23 -7.46 8.62
C SER A 43 1.59 -7.57 9.32
N TYR A 44 1.74 -8.55 10.21
CA TYR A 44 2.97 -8.74 10.96
C TYR A 44 4.14 -9.08 10.04
N THR A 45 5.21 -8.28 10.12
CA THR A 45 6.47 -8.47 9.41
C THR A 45 7.62 -8.58 10.41
N THR A 46 8.56 -9.51 10.16
CA THR A 46 9.69 -9.73 11.08
C THR A 46 10.76 -8.64 11.03
N PRO A 47 11.12 -8.09 9.86
CA PRO A 47 12.16 -7.08 9.75
C PRO A 47 11.80 -5.75 10.40
N ASP A 48 10.53 -5.37 10.36
CA ASP A 48 10.06 -4.12 10.93
C ASP A 48 8.79 -4.34 11.74
N ARG A 49 8.93 -4.28 13.06
CA ARG A 49 7.87 -4.57 14.02
C ARG A 49 7.19 -3.32 14.57
N GLU A 50 7.71 -2.14 14.27
CA GLU A 50 7.24 -0.91 14.92
C GLU A 50 5.90 -0.45 14.33
N TYR A 51 5.74 -0.53 13.01
CA TYR A 51 4.52 -0.10 12.33
C TYR A 51 3.46 -1.20 12.18
N CYS A 52 3.81 -2.49 12.22
CA CYS A 52 2.90 -3.59 11.94
C CYS A 52 2.12 -4.08 13.17
N MET A 53 1.01 -4.77 12.93
CA MET A 53 0.26 -5.44 13.99
C MET A 53 0.95 -6.72 14.42
N THR A 54 1.23 -6.85 15.73
CA THR A 54 1.62 -8.16 16.30
C THR A 54 0.47 -9.16 16.19
N PRO A 55 0.70 -10.49 16.30
CA PRO A 55 -0.38 -11.49 16.28
C PRO A 55 -1.49 -11.19 17.30
N GLY A 56 -1.13 -10.71 18.50
CA GLY A 56 -2.10 -10.29 19.52
C GLY A 56 -2.92 -9.08 19.09
N ARG A 57 -2.28 -8.07 18.50
CA ARG A 57 -2.98 -6.90 17.95
C ARG A 57 -3.86 -7.27 16.76
N THR A 58 -3.44 -8.19 15.92
CA THR A 58 -4.28 -8.71 14.81
C THR A 58 -5.53 -9.40 15.33
N ALA A 59 -5.43 -10.19 16.40
CA ALA A 59 -6.60 -10.80 17.03
C ALA A 59 -7.55 -9.75 17.62
N GLN A 60 -7.03 -8.74 18.32
CA GLN A 60 -7.80 -7.60 18.84
C GLN A 60 -8.47 -6.82 17.71
N TYR A 61 -7.74 -6.53 16.63
CA TYR A 61 -8.22 -5.84 15.44
C TYR A 61 -9.45 -6.54 14.85
N ARG A 62 -9.36 -7.83 14.57
CA ARG A 62 -10.47 -8.63 14.03
C ARG A 62 -11.67 -8.67 14.97
N ALA A 63 -11.45 -8.87 16.27
CA ALA A 63 -12.52 -8.90 17.26
C ALA A 63 -13.23 -7.55 17.38
N THR A 64 -12.49 -6.43 17.29
CA THR A 64 -13.05 -5.09 17.35
C THR A 64 -13.86 -4.80 16.09
N ILE A 65 -13.35 -5.11 14.89
CA ILE A 65 -14.08 -4.91 13.63
C ILE A 65 -15.37 -5.74 13.61
N ALA A 66 -15.35 -6.98 14.10
CA ALA A 66 -16.57 -7.81 14.18
C ALA A 66 -17.67 -7.15 15.04
N LYS A 67 -17.30 -6.45 16.13
CA LYS A 67 -18.24 -5.67 16.94
C LYS A 67 -18.75 -4.46 16.14
N LEU A 68 -17.87 -3.71 15.48
CA LEU A 68 -18.22 -2.53 14.68
C LEU A 68 -19.13 -2.90 13.49
N LYS A 69 -18.93 -4.03 12.82
CA LYS A 69 -19.85 -4.55 11.79
C LYS A 69 -21.28 -4.69 12.30
N ASN A 70 -21.47 -5.14 13.54
CA ASN A 70 -22.80 -5.26 14.15
C ASN A 70 -23.36 -3.90 14.56
N GLU A 71 -22.55 -3.03 15.17
CA GLU A 71 -22.95 -1.72 15.67
C GLU A 71 -23.38 -0.77 14.54
N TYR A 72 -22.68 -0.80 13.41
CA TYR A 72 -22.94 0.07 12.25
C TYR A 72 -23.79 -0.59 11.16
N ARG A 73 -24.38 -1.75 11.42
CA ARG A 73 -25.22 -2.48 10.47
C ARG A 73 -26.33 -1.58 9.92
N GLY A 74 -26.43 -1.49 8.59
CA GLY A 74 -27.41 -0.66 7.90
C GLY A 74 -27.06 0.84 7.86
N LYS A 75 -25.90 1.24 8.39
CA LYS A 75 -25.41 2.62 8.34
C LYS A 75 -24.12 2.72 7.51
N VAL A 76 -23.14 1.87 7.80
CA VAL A 76 -21.86 1.77 7.11
C VAL A 76 -21.51 0.30 6.94
N ASP A 77 -21.17 -0.11 5.74
CA ASP A 77 -20.61 -1.44 5.48
C ASP A 77 -19.15 -1.46 5.93
N ILE A 78 -18.88 -2.12 7.05
CA ILE A 78 -17.53 -2.22 7.60
C ILE A 78 -16.88 -3.51 7.13
N LEU A 79 -15.67 -3.40 6.56
CA LEU A 79 -14.89 -4.53 6.07
C LEU A 79 -13.62 -4.73 6.91
N CYS A 80 -13.27 -5.98 7.14
CA CYS A 80 -12.05 -6.39 7.83
C CYS A 80 -11.02 -6.85 6.78
N GLY A 81 -10.22 -5.93 6.30
CA GLY A 81 -9.10 -6.23 5.41
C GLY A 81 -7.77 -6.30 6.15
N ILE A 82 -6.70 -6.47 5.39
CA ILE A 82 -5.32 -6.40 5.86
C ILE A 82 -4.42 -5.93 4.74
N GLU A 83 -3.44 -5.09 5.04
CA GLU A 83 -2.37 -4.77 4.12
C GLU A 83 -1.21 -5.75 4.33
N TRP A 84 -0.92 -6.50 3.28
CA TRP A 84 0.06 -7.58 3.27
C TRP A 84 1.28 -7.19 2.44
N ASP A 85 2.45 -7.46 3.00
CA ASP A 85 3.75 -7.28 2.37
C ASP A 85 4.43 -8.62 2.15
N LEU A 86 5.37 -8.74 1.21
CA LEU A 86 6.13 -9.97 0.98
C LEU A 86 6.91 -10.47 2.20
N LEU A 87 7.22 -9.55 3.13
CA LEU A 87 7.90 -9.86 4.38
C LEU A 87 6.95 -10.32 5.50
N SER A 88 5.65 -10.37 5.22
CA SER A 88 4.64 -10.78 6.18
C SER A 88 4.72 -12.27 6.49
N GLU A 89 4.45 -12.63 7.74
CA GLU A 89 4.39 -14.05 8.17
C GLU A 89 3.13 -14.73 7.63
N GLY A 90 3.29 -15.48 6.52
CA GLY A 90 2.23 -16.27 5.91
C GLY A 90 1.25 -15.45 5.07
N MET A 91 0.35 -16.15 4.39
CA MET A 91 -0.69 -15.53 3.56
C MET A 91 -1.90 -15.10 4.40
N PRO A 92 -2.58 -13.99 4.05
CA PRO A 92 -3.76 -13.53 4.78
C PRO A 92 -4.89 -14.58 4.71
N LYS A 93 -5.48 -14.90 5.88
CA LYS A 93 -6.61 -15.82 5.97
C LYS A 93 -7.70 -15.27 6.88
N GLY A 94 -8.96 -15.39 6.44
CA GLY A 94 -10.12 -15.00 7.24
C GLY A 94 -10.28 -13.47 7.35
N PHE A 95 -9.84 -12.72 6.34
CA PHE A 95 -10.16 -11.34 6.09
C PHE A 95 -11.20 -11.25 4.97
N ASP A 96 -11.94 -10.14 4.89
CA ASP A 96 -12.92 -9.92 3.83
C ASP A 96 -12.22 -9.61 2.51
N TYR A 97 -11.04 -8.99 2.57
CA TYR A 97 -10.15 -8.67 1.45
C TYR A 97 -8.72 -8.46 1.96
N TRP A 98 -7.77 -8.42 1.04
CA TRP A 98 -6.39 -8.04 1.37
C TRP A 98 -5.77 -7.17 0.27
N ILE A 99 -4.95 -6.23 0.73
CA ILE A 99 -4.16 -5.35 -0.12
C ILE A 99 -2.75 -5.89 -0.15
N GLY A 100 -2.18 -6.06 -1.33
CA GLY A 100 -0.77 -6.41 -1.50
C GLY A 100 0.04 -5.14 -1.73
N SER A 101 1.05 -4.88 -0.90
CA SER A 101 1.87 -3.66 -0.95
C SER A 101 3.36 -3.97 -0.81
N ALA A 102 4.21 -3.15 -1.43
CA ALA A 102 5.66 -3.20 -1.31
C ALA A 102 6.15 -1.98 -0.56
N HIS A 103 6.84 -2.19 0.58
CA HIS A 103 7.41 -1.12 1.41
C HIS A 103 8.92 -1.24 1.57
N HIS A 104 9.50 -2.37 1.18
CA HIS A 104 10.91 -2.68 1.43
C HIS A 104 11.62 -3.16 0.18
N LEU A 105 12.92 -2.86 0.13
CA LEU A 105 13.86 -3.51 -0.77
C LEU A 105 14.88 -4.32 0.03
N TYR A 106 15.24 -5.49 -0.48
CA TYR A 106 16.29 -6.30 0.10
C TYR A 106 17.63 -5.97 -0.56
N GLY A 107 18.58 -5.53 0.25
CA GLY A 107 19.96 -5.28 -0.16
C GLY A 107 20.77 -6.57 -0.15
N LYS A 108 21.21 -7.02 -1.33
CA LYS A 108 21.97 -8.28 -1.49
C LYS A 108 23.38 -8.18 -0.94
N ASN A 109 24.01 -6.99 -1.03
CA ASN A 109 25.38 -6.76 -0.56
C ASN A 109 25.41 -6.62 0.96
N THR A 110 24.43 -5.91 1.52
CA THR A 110 24.37 -5.60 2.96
C THR A 110 23.61 -6.66 3.76
N GLY A 111 22.74 -7.46 3.13
CA GLY A 111 21.82 -8.37 3.80
C GLY A 111 20.70 -7.69 4.58
N LYS A 112 20.45 -6.40 4.32
CA LYS A 112 19.44 -5.57 5.03
C LYS A 112 18.16 -5.43 4.22
N TYR A 113 17.07 -5.16 4.91
CA TYR A 113 15.84 -4.63 4.34
C TYR A 113 15.82 -3.12 4.55
N TYR A 114 15.53 -2.36 3.48
CA TYR A 114 15.43 -0.91 3.49
C TYR A 114 13.98 -0.50 3.28
N GLU A 115 13.46 0.37 4.14
CA GLU A 115 12.19 1.03 3.91
C GLU A 115 12.33 2.08 2.80
N ILE A 116 11.51 1.96 1.74
CA ILE A 116 11.63 2.82 0.55
C ILE A 116 10.78 4.08 0.64
N ASP A 117 9.98 4.20 1.67
CA ASP A 117 8.95 5.24 1.77
C ASP A 117 8.93 6.00 3.11
N PHE A 118 9.88 5.74 4.00
CA PHE A 118 9.94 6.35 5.33
C PHE A 118 10.97 7.48 5.40
N ARG A 119 12.26 7.20 5.20
CA ARG A 119 13.34 8.19 5.28
C ARG A 119 14.13 8.28 3.97
N PRO A 120 14.46 9.51 3.50
CA PRO A 120 15.31 9.68 2.33
C PRO A 120 16.68 9.02 2.49
N GLU A 121 17.23 8.98 3.72
CA GLU A 121 18.50 8.36 4.04
C GLU A 121 18.48 6.85 3.77
N ASP A 122 17.40 6.15 4.16
CA ASP A 122 17.26 4.71 3.96
C ASP A 122 17.25 4.37 2.47
N LEU A 123 16.52 5.14 1.65
CA LEU A 123 16.51 4.97 0.20
C LEU A 123 17.90 5.27 -0.41
N ARG A 124 18.58 6.30 0.07
CA ARG A 124 19.94 6.64 -0.40
C ARG A 124 20.94 5.55 -0.05
N ASP A 125 20.94 5.09 1.20
CA ASP A 125 21.80 3.99 1.67
C ASP A 125 21.54 2.70 0.86
N CYS A 126 20.29 2.42 0.53
CA CYS A 126 19.91 1.30 -0.33
C CYS A 126 20.55 1.44 -1.73
N ILE A 127 20.39 2.60 -2.36
CA ILE A 127 20.92 2.87 -3.69
C ILE A 127 22.46 2.76 -3.69
N ASP A 128 23.12 3.39 -2.73
CA ASP A 128 24.58 3.48 -2.70
C ASP A 128 25.22 2.12 -2.39
N ASN A 129 24.67 1.34 -1.46
CA ASN A 129 25.31 0.12 -0.98
C ASN A 129 24.90 -1.15 -1.75
N ASP A 130 23.69 -1.17 -2.33
CA ASP A 130 23.14 -2.40 -2.92
C ASP A 130 22.79 -2.27 -4.41
N PHE A 131 22.85 -1.05 -4.97
CA PHE A 131 22.56 -0.79 -6.39
C PHE A 131 23.66 0.04 -7.06
N ASP A 132 24.89 0.00 -6.55
CA ASP A 132 26.08 0.64 -7.14
C ASP A 132 25.89 2.15 -7.43
N GLY A 133 25.06 2.83 -6.65
CA GLY A 133 24.67 4.23 -6.86
C GLY A 133 23.73 4.47 -8.04
N ASP A 134 23.15 3.42 -8.65
CA ASP A 134 22.14 3.54 -9.72
C ASP A 134 20.71 3.54 -9.13
N PRO A 135 20.05 4.70 -9.00
CA PRO A 135 18.71 4.78 -8.43
C PRO A 135 17.64 4.10 -9.29
N LEU A 136 17.86 4.02 -10.61
CA LEU A 136 16.92 3.32 -11.50
C LEU A 136 17.02 1.80 -11.36
N ALA A 137 18.17 1.25 -10.95
CA ALA A 137 18.26 -0.16 -10.59
C ALA A 137 17.45 -0.48 -9.32
N ALA A 138 17.45 0.41 -8.33
CA ALA A 138 16.59 0.28 -7.15
C ALA A 138 15.09 0.38 -7.52
N VAL A 139 14.72 1.28 -8.44
CA VAL A 139 13.35 1.39 -8.96
C VAL A 139 12.93 0.11 -9.68
N GLU A 140 13.77 -0.44 -10.55
CA GLU A 140 13.51 -1.70 -11.26
C GLU A 140 13.32 -2.87 -10.28
N ALA A 141 14.15 -2.93 -9.22
CA ALA A 141 14.01 -3.92 -8.17
C ALA A 141 12.69 -3.76 -7.40
N TYR A 142 12.29 -2.52 -7.08
CA TYR A 142 11.01 -2.24 -6.44
C TYR A 142 9.82 -2.74 -7.25
N PHE A 143 9.76 -2.40 -8.54
CA PHE A 143 8.67 -2.87 -9.39
C PHE A 143 8.69 -4.39 -9.56
N ALA A 144 9.86 -5.03 -9.52
CA ALA A 144 9.94 -6.49 -9.49
C ALA A 144 9.37 -7.10 -8.19
N GLU A 145 9.47 -6.42 -7.04
CA GLU A 145 8.76 -6.85 -5.83
C GLU A 145 7.23 -6.70 -6.00
N VAL A 146 6.77 -5.60 -6.61
CA VAL A 146 5.36 -5.40 -6.93
C VAL A 146 4.82 -6.50 -7.86
N GLU A 147 5.58 -6.91 -8.89
CA GLU A 147 5.22 -8.05 -9.76
C GLU A 147 5.04 -9.35 -8.96
N LYS A 148 5.94 -9.62 -8.01
CA LYS A 148 5.83 -10.80 -7.13
C LYS A 148 4.60 -10.76 -6.24
N ILE A 149 4.22 -9.56 -5.75
CA ILE A 149 3.01 -9.35 -4.97
C ILE A 149 1.78 -9.59 -5.84
N ALA A 150 1.72 -9.01 -7.03
CA ALA A 150 0.63 -9.21 -7.97
C ALA A 150 0.42 -10.70 -8.28
N ALA A 151 1.51 -11.48 -8.44
CA ALA A 151 1.46 -12.92 -8.65
C ALA A 151 0.87 -13.72 -7.47
N LYS A 152 0.76 -13.11 -6.27
CA LYS A 152 0.04 -13.69 -5.12
C LYS A 152 -1.46 -13.47 -5.21
N LYS A 153 -1.93 -12.69 -6.20
CA LYS A 153 -3.34 -12.38 -6.47
C LYS A 153 -4.04 -11.68 -5.30
N PRO A 154 -3.55 -10.52 -4.85
CA PRO A 154 -4.28 -9.70 -3.89
C PRO A 154 -5.61 -9.26 -4.50
N ASP A 155 -6.62 -9.05 -3.64
CA ASP A 155 -7.85 -8.42 -4.08
C ASP A 155 -7.57 -7.00 -4.62
N ILE A 156 -6.68 -6.28 -3.93
CA ILE A 156 -6.26 -4.92 -4.29
C ILE A 156 -4.72 -4.87 -4.31
N LEU A 157 -4.14 -4.32 -5.37
CA LEU A 157 -2.73 -3.97 -5.41
C LEU A 157 -2.58 -2.52 -4.97
N GLY A 158 -1.97 -2.31 -3.81
CA GLY A 158 -1.82 -1.01 -3.15
C GLY A 158 -0.74 -0.16 -3.82
N HIS A 159 -0.93 1.15 -3.81
CA HIS A 159 0.05 2.20 -4.19
C HIS A 159 1.25 1.71 -5.02
N ILE A 160 0.99 1.14 -6.18
CA ILE A 160 1.92 0.40 -7.03
C ILE A 160 3.27 1.11 -7.31
N ASP A 161 3.30 2.44 -7.25
CA ASP A 161 4.48 3.28 -7.50
C ASP A 161 4.95 4.05 -6.26
N LEU A 162 4.81 3.44 -5.06
CA LEU A 162 5.15 4.07 -3.78
C LEU A 162 6.62 4.48 -3.68
N ILE A 163 7.53 3.83 -4.42
CA ILE A 163 8.96 4.19 -4.49
C ILE A 163 9.18 5.68 -4.80
N LYS A 164 8.25 6.35 -5.48
CA LYS A 164 8.33 7.78 -5.77
C LYS A 164 8.00 8.69 -4.59
N LYS A 165 7.56 8.15 -3.44
CA LYS A 165 7.13 8.94 -2.27
C LYS A 165 8.20 9.92 -1.81
N LEU A 166 9.44 9.47 -1.74
CA LEU A 166 10.60 10.27 -1.33
C LEU A 166 11.24 11.05 -2.49
N ASN A 167 10.73 10.91 -3.71
CA ASN A 167 11.24 11.55 -4.94
C ASN A 167 10.41 12.76 -5.37
N ALA A 168 9.78 13.48 -4.44
CA ALA A 168 8.84 14.57 -4.78
C ALA A 168 9.48 15.74 -5.56
N ASP A 169 10.76 15.97 -5.38
CA ASP A 169 11.58 16.99 -6.04
C ASP A 169 12.44 16.43 -7.19
N GLY A 170 12.33 15.12 -7.50
CA GLY A 170 13.12 14.46 -8.52
C GLY A 170 14.58 14.23 -8.13
N SER A 171 14.92 14.32 -6.84
CA SER A 171 16.33 14.27 -6.37
C SER A 171 16.96 12.87 -6.44
N PHE A 172 16.16 11.81 -6.47
CA PHE A 172 16.65 10.42 -6.55
C PHE A 172 16.70 9.90 -7.99
N PHE A 173 15.61 10.04 -8.73
CA PHE A 173 15.51 9.49 -10.08
C PHE A 173 14.53 10.29 -10.95
N ASP A 174 14.68 10.15 -12.27
CA ASP A 174 13.76 10.70 -13.26
C ASP A 174 12.58 9.74 -13.50
N GLU A 175 11.37 10.14 -13.05
CA GLU A 175 10.13 9.39 -13.26
C GLU A 175 9.70 9.35 -14.74
N GLU A 176 10.27 10.22 -15.59
CA GLU A 176 10.03 10.22 -17.04
C GLU A 176 11.01 9.29 -17.81
N SER A 177 12.03 8.75 -17.13
CA SER A 177 13.02 7.92 -17.79
C SER A 177 12.41 6.65 -18.41
N PRO A 178 12.91 6.18 -19.57
CA PRO A 178 12.42 4.95 -20.19
C PRO A 178 12.55 3.71 -19.28
N ARG A 179 13.56 3.66 -18.41
CA ARG A 179 13.75 2.55 -17.45
C ARG A 179 12.66 2.53 -16.38
N TYR A 180 12.35 3.69 -15.78
CA TYR A 180 11.23 3.81 -14.82
C TYR A 180 9.92 3.36 -15.47
N LYS A 181 9.61 3.93 -16.65
CA LYS A 181 8.36 3.62 -17.35
C LYS A 181 8.25 2.14 -17.75
N ALA A 182 9.34 1.55 -18.22
CA ALA A 182 9.35 0.12 -18.58
C ALA A 182 9.11 -0.79 -17.35
N ALA A 183 9.74 -0.49 -16.21
CA ALA A 183 9.56 -1.25 -14.98
C ALA A 183 8.13 -1.09 -14.42
N ALA A 184 7.60 0.13 -14.38
CA ALA A 184 6.24 0.42 -13.93
C ALA A 184 5.18 -0.30 -14.81
N LEU A 185 5.35 -0.30 -16.13
CA LEU A 185 4.46 -1.01 -17.05
C LEU A 185 4.47 -2.51 -16.83
N LYS A 186 5.62 -3.14 -16.57
CA LYS A 186 5.67 -4.58 -16.25
C LYS A 186 4.85 -4.91 -15.01
N ALA A 187 4.99 -4.13 -13.95
CA ALA A 187 4.21 -4.33 -12.73
C ALA A 187 2.71 -4.11 -12.98
N LEU A 188 2.35 -3.13 -13.82
CA LEU A 188 0.97 -2.87 -14.21
C LEU A 188 0.37 -4.06 -14.99
N HIS A 189 1.11 -4.61 -15.96
CA HIS A 189 0.70 -5.81 -16.69
C HIS A 189 0.55 -7.00 -15.75
N ALA A 190 1.49 -7.23 -14.83
CA ALA A 190 1.37 -8.29 -13.83
C ALA A 190 0.10 -8.15 -12.98
N ALA A 191 -0.27 -6.91 -12.58
CA ALA A 191 -1.51 -6.63 -11.87
C ALA A 191 -2.74 -7.06 -12.71
N ARG A 192 -2.75 -6.70 -13.99
CA ARG A 192 -3.85 -7.03 -14.91
C ARG A 192 -3.98 -8.54 -15.15
N GLU A 193 -2.86 -9.22 -15.41
CA GLU A 193 -2.80 -10.67 -15.66
C GLU A 193 -3.25 -11.50 -14.45
N ASN A 194 -3.16 -10.93 -13.25
CA ASN A 194 -3.56 -11.58 -12.02
C ASN A 194 -4.91 -11.09 -11.46
N ASP A 195 -5.69 -10.34 -12.26
CA ASP A 195 -7.02 -9.83 -11.91
C ASP A 195 -7.05 -8.97 -10.64
N CYS A 196 -5.95 -8.27 -10.33
CA CYS A 196 -5.90 -7.36 -9.17
C CYS A 196 -6.72 -6.09 -9.45
N ILE A 197 -7.40 -5.59 -8.43
CA ILE A 197 -7.94 -4.21 -8.45
C ILE A 197 -6.76 -3.26 -8.20
N LEU A 198 -6.54 -2.29 -9.10
CA LEU A 198 -5.52 -1.27 -8.88
C LEU A 198 -6.05 -0.19 -7.95
N GLU A 199 -5.35 0.05 -6.85
CA GLU A 199 -5.68 1.15 -5.94
C GLU A 199 -5.35 2.51 -6.55
N VAL A 200 -6.18 3.51 -6.28
CA VAL A 200 -5.82 4.93 -6.40
C VAL A 200 -5.67 5.51 -5.00
N ASN A 201 -4.44 5.54 -4.51
CA ASN A 201 -4.12 6.01 -3.17
C ASN A 201 -3.89 7.53 -3.16
N THR A 202 -4.66 8.24 -2.35
CA THR A 202 -4.61 9.70 -2.24
C THR A 202 -3.70 10.21 -1.12
N GLY A 203 -3.07 9.31 -0.36
CA GLY A 203 -2.32 9.61 0.84
C GLY A 203 -1.17 10.60 0.63
N GLY A 204 -0.48 10.54 -0.52
CA GLY A 204 0.59 11.47 -0.86
C GLY A 204 0.10 12.91 -0.98
N VAL A 205 -1.02 13.12 -1.68
CA VAL A 205 -1.65 14.43 -1.85
C VAL A 205 -2.23 14.94 -0.53
N TYR A 206 -2.93 14.08 0.21
CA TYR A 206 -3.51 14.45 1.50
C TYR A 206 -2.47 14.89 2.53
N ARG A 207 -1.31 14.23 2.57
CA ARG A 207 -0.20 14.57 3.46
C ARG A 207 0.68 15.70 2.95
N GLY A 208 0.47 16.16 1.70
CA GLY A 208 1.28 17.18 1.05
C GLY A 208 2.69 16.72 0.65
N SER A 209 2.97 15.42 0.67
CA SER A 209 4.26 14.85 0.27
C SER A 209 4.39 14.67 -1.25
N ARG A 210 3.27 14.62 -1.97
CA ARG A 210 3.21 14.51 -3.44
C ARG A 210 2.14 15.44 -3.99
N LYS A 211 2.29 15.82 -5.27
CA LYS A 211 1.28 16.58 -6.02
C LYS A 211 0.29 15.66 -6.77
N ASP A 212 0.62 14.38 -6.88
CA ASP A 212 -0.14 13.35 -7.59
C ASP A 212 -0.45 12.15 -6.68
N PHE A 213 -1.31 11.26 -7.16
CA PHE A 213 -1.70 10.03 -6.46
C PHE A 213 -0.68 8.90 -6.66
N TYR A 214 -0.89 7.79 -5.96
CA TYR A 214 -0.28 6.49 -6.25
C TYR A 214 -1.37 5.58 -6.84
N PRO A 215 -1.26 5.15 -8.11
CA PRO A 215 -0.25 5.54 -9.10
C PRO A 215 -0.48 6.95 -9.65
N GLY A 216 0.61 7.51 -10.24
CA GLY A 216 0.55 8.79 -10.95
C GLY A 216 -0.34 8.74 -12.19
N ALA A 217 -0.76 9.92 -12.66
CA ALA A 217 -1.73 10.08 -13.74
C ALA A 217 -1.35 9.33 -15.03
N TRP A 218 -0.06 9.31 -15.38
CA TRP A 218 0.42 8.55 -16.55
C TRP A 218 0.12 7.06 -16.41
N LEU A 219 0.47 6.45 -15.27
CA LEU A 219 0.29 5.01 -15.03
C LEU A 219 -1.19 4.63 -14.94
N LEU A 220 -2.05 5.51 -14.39
CA LEU A 220 -3.50 5.36 -14.43
C LEU A 220 -4.04 5.39 -15.88
N GLY A 221 -3.47 6.25 -16.73
CA GLY A 221 -3.78 6.28 -18.16
C GLY A 221 -3.43 4.98 -18.88
N GLU A 222 -2.27 4.38 -18.54
CA GLU A 222 -1.86 3.08 -19.09
C GLU A 222 -2.78 1.94 -18.57
N TRP A 223 -3.15 1.97 -17.28
CA TRP A 223 -4.11 1.01 -16.73
C TRP A 223 -5.45 1.02 -17.48
N ASN A 224 -5.97 2.22 -17.75
CA ASN A 224 -7.23 2.36 -18.47
C ASN A 224 -7.18 1.82 -19.91
N LYS A 225 -5.98 1.76 -20.54
CA LYS A 225 -5.81 1.17 -21.87
C LYS A 225 -5.82 -0.36 -21.84
N LEU A 226 -5.53 -0.95 -20.69
CA LEU A 226 -5.54 -2.41 -20.53
C LEU A 226 -6.96 -2.99 -20.33
N GLY A 227 -7.99 -2.17 -20.16
CA GLY A 227 -9.42 -2.55 -20.08
C GLY A 227 -9.83 -2.83 -18.65
#